data_08e3593967d86c669e0216c66e3d4667
#
_entry.id   08e3593967d86c669e0216c66e3d4667
#
_cell.length_a   1.000
_cell.length_b   1.000
_cell.length_c   1.000
_cell.angle_alpha   90.00
_cell.angle_beta   90.00
_cell.angle_gamma   90.00
#
_symmetry.space_group_name_H-M   'P 1'
#
loop_
_entity.id
_entity.type
_entity.pdbx_description
1 polymer ?
#
loop_
_entity_poly.entity_id
_entity_poly.type
_entity_poly.pdbx_seq_one_letter_code
_entity_poly.pdbx_strand_id
1 'polypeptide(L)'
;MSESAYKVEPDTLDIAATDITSTRELIDGHQLELDQATAELLTQWTGAASEAWGRTQAGWQSDLGDAMAAATALSTAVREAADGYRDADDAVSRAWSI
;
A
#
# COMPACT_ATOMS: atom_id res chain seq x y z
N MET A 1 27.37 6.04 20.83
CA MET A 1 26.56 5.08 20.31
C MET A 1 25.13 5.48 20.24
N SER A 2 24.56 5.07 19.35
CA SER A 2 23.29 5.62 19.18
C SER A 2 22.24 4.61 19.38
N GLU A 3 21.72 4.59 20.58
CA GLU A 3 20.48 3.93 20.83
C GLU A 3 19.40 4.39 19.88
N SER A 4 19.45 5.66 19.49
CA SER A 4 18.48 6.21 18.56
C SER A 4 18.51 5.55 17.20
N ALA A 5 19.61 4.88 16.82
CA ALA A 5 19.67 4.12 15.57
C ALA A 5 18.74 2.90 15.56
N TYR A 6 18.40 2.42 16.74
CA TYR A 6 17.53 1.26 16.91
C TYR A 6 16.15 1.62 17.44
N LYS A 7 15.94 2.88 17.75
CA LYS A 7 14.67 3.33 18.27
C LYS A 7 13.67 3.53 17.13
N VAL A 8 12.54 2.88 17.25
CA VAL A 8 11.44 3.05 16.31
C VAL A 8 10.51 4.12 16.83
N GLU A 9 10.32 5.18 16.06
CA GLU A 9 9.44 6.28 16.43
C GLU A 9 8.03 5.97 15.92
N PRO A 10 7.00 5.96 16.78
CA PRO A 10 5.62 5.73 16.34
C PRO A 10 5.16 6.68 15.23
N ASP A 11 5.57 7.96 15.31
CA ASP A 11 5.19 8.93 14.28
C ASP A 11 5.82 8.59 12.92
N THR A 12 7.04 8.05 12.92
CA THR A 12 7.69 7.60 11.70
C THR A 12 6.93 6.43 11.08
N LEU A 13 6.42 5.52 11.90
CA LEU A 13 5.61 4.40 11.44
C LEU A 13 4.27 4.87 10.86
N ASP A 14 3.64 5.86 11.49
CA ASP A 14 2.40 6.43 10.97
C ASP A 14 2.62 7.12 9.63
N ILE A 15 3.73 7.84 9.47
CA ILE A 15 4.09 8.46 8.20
C ILE A 15 4.29 7.38 7.13
N ALA A 16 4.98 6.30 7.47
CA ALA A 16 5.19 5.19 6.55
C ALA A 16 3.86 4.56 6.11
N ALA A 17 2.94 4.35 7.06
CA ALA A 17 1.62 3.81 6.76
C ALA A 17 0.81 4.74 5.84
N THR A 18 0.89 6.04 6.08
CA THR A 18 0.23 7.04 5.23
C THR A 18 0.83 7.03 3.82
N ASP A 19 2.15 6.93 3.71
CA ASP A 19 2.82 6.86 2.41
C ASP A 19 2.41 5.62 1.62
N ILE A 20 2.29 4.47 2.30
CA ILE A 20 1.83 3.22 1.68
C ILE A 20 0.41 3.41 1.12
N THR A 21 -0.48 4.00 1.91
CA THR A 21 -1.86 4.25 1.51
C THR A 21 -1.94 5.22 0.33
N SER A 22 -1.17 6.31 0.37
CA SER A 22 -1.13 7.30 -0.71
C SER A 22 -0.61 6.69 -2.01
N THR A 23 0.42 5.86 -1.92
CA THR A 23 0.97 5.17 -3.08
C THR A 23 -0.06 4.22 -3.70
N ARG A 24 -0.78 3.49 -2.86
CA ARG A 24 -1.86 2.61 -3.31
C ARG A 24 -2.94 3.38 -4.07
N GLU A 25 -3.33 4.55 -3.56
CA GLU A 25 -4.33 5.40 -4.23
C GLU A 25 -3.85 5.91 -5.59
N LEU A 26 -2.56 6.27 -5.69
CA LEU A 26 -1.95 6.66 -6.96
C LEU A 26 -1.96 5.52 -7.98
N ILE A 27 -1.65 4.31 -7.54
CA ILE A 27 -1.67 3.13 -8.40
C ILE A 27 -3.09 2.85 -8.88
N ASP A 28 -4.09 2.95 -8.00
CA ASP A 28 -5.50 2.80 -8.37
C ASP A 28 -5.89 3.81 -9.47
N GLY A 29 -5.49 5.06 -9.33
CA GLY A 29 -5.77 6.09 -10.31
C GLY A 29 -5.13 5.82 -11.66
N HIS A 30 -3.86 5.43 -11.66
CA HIS A 30 -3.15 5.10 -12.89
C HIS A 30 -3.70 3.85 -13.57
N GLN A 31 -4.12 2.86 -12.79
CA GLN A 31 -4.77 1.68 -13.34
C GLN A 31 -6.07 2.03 -14.05
N LEU A 32 -6.88 2.91 -13.46
CA LEU A 32 -8.12 3.36 -14.07
C LEU A 32 -7.86 4.08 -15.39
N GLU A 33 -6.87 4.96 -15.43
CA GLU A 33 -6.46 5.64 -16.66
C GLU A 33 -6.02 4.66 -17.75
N LEU A 34 -5.24 3.65 -17.35
CA LEU A 34 -4.78 2.62 -18.28
C LEU A 34 -5.95 1.79 -18.82
N ASP A 35 -6.90 1.44 -17.97
CA ASP A 35 -8.08 0.70 -18.37
C ASP A 35 -8.90 1.48 -19.40
N GLN A 36 -9.06 2.78 -19.21
CA GLN A 36 -9.78 3.65 -20.13
C GLN A 36 -9.06 3.77 -21.48
N ALA A 37 -7.74 3.98 -21.45
CA ALA A 37 -6.95 4.05 -22.67
C ALA A 37 -6.98 2.75 -23.44
N THR A 38 -6.92 1.63 -22.74
CA THR A 38 -6.97 0.29 -23.35
C THR A 38 -8.33 0.03 -23.97
N ALA A 39 -9.42 0.42 -23.31
CA ALA A 39 -10.76 0.26 -23.85
C ALA A 39 -10.91 0.97 -25.20
N GLU A 40 -10.34 2.17 -25.32
CA GLU A 40 -10.35 2.92 -26.58
C GLU A 40 -9.56 2.19 -27.68
N LEU A 41 -8.38 1.67 -27.34
CA LEU A 41 -7.53 0.95 -28.28
C LEU A 41 -8.18 -0.33 -28.75
N LEU A 42 -8.85 -1.06 -27.87
CA LEU A 42 -9.48 -2.34 -28.19
C LEU A 42 -10.56 -2.22 -29.27
N THR A 43 -11.17 -1.03 -29.42
CA THR A 43 -12.16 -0.82 -30.46
C THR A 43 -11.57 -0.89 -31.86
N GLN A 44 -10.24 -0.76 -31.99
CA GLN A 44 -9.53 -0.74 -33.26
C GLN A 44 -8.80 -2.05 -33.54
N TRP A 45 -8.79 -2.99 -32.61
CA TRP A 45 -8.05 -4.24 -32.74
C TRP A 45 -8.93 -5.35 -33.29
N THR A 46 -8.31 -6.30 -34.00
CA THR A 46 -9.00 -7.50 -34.46
C THR A 46 -9.24 -8.46 -33.30
N GLY A 47 -10.24 -9.37 -33.48
CA GLY A 47 -10.70 -10.23 -32.41
C GLY A 47 -9.62 -11.01 -31.67
N ALA A 48 -8.66 -11.62 -32.40
CA ALA A 48 -7.60 -12.41 -31.76
C ALA A 48 -6.67 -11.57 -30.91
N ALA A 49 -6.31 -10.39 -31.41
CA ALA A 49 -5.44 -9.46 -30.64
C ALA A 49 -6.16 -8.92 -29.42
N SER A 50 -7.45 -8.59 -29.56
CA SER A 50 -8.29 -8.12 -28.45
C SER A 50 -8.40 -9.18 -27.36
N GLU A 51 -8.64 -10.43 -27.72
CA GLU A 51 -8.74 -11.52 -26.76
C GLU A 51 -7.44 -11.77 -26.03
N ALA A 52 -6.31 -11.76 -26.75
CA ALA A 52 -4.99 -11.94 -26.15
C ALA A 52 -4.69 -10.82 -25.14
N TRP A 53 -4.99 -9.59 -25.50
CA TRP A 53 -4.81 -8.46 -24.60
C TRP A 53 -5.72 -8.56 -23.37
N GLY A 54 -6.99 -8.94 -23.59
CA GLY A 54 -7.95 -9.12 -22.50
C GLY A 54 -7.47 -10.13 -21.46
N ARG A 55 -6.89 -11.23 -21.90
CA ARG A 55 -6.33 -12.23 -20.98
C ARG A 55 -5.14 -11.70 -20.22
N THR A 56 -4.22 -11.00 -20.88
CA THR A 56 -3.06 -10.40 -20.25
C THR A 56 -3.48 -9.35 -19.22
N GLN A 57 -4.44 -8.50 -19.57
CA GLN A 57 -4.93 -7.46 -18.69
C GLN A 57 -5.65 -8.04 -17.47
N ALA A 58 -6.44 -9.10 -17.63
CA ALA A 58 -7.11 -9.76 -16.53
C ALA A 58 -6.12 -10.33 -15.51
N GLY A 59 -5.04 -10.97 -16.00
CA GLY A 59 -3.97 -11.45 -15.13
C GLY A 59 -3.28 -10.30 -14.40
N TRP A 60 -3.03 -9.22 -15.10
CA TRP A 60 -2.40 -8.02 -14.55
C TRP A 60 -3.24 -7.40 -13.45
N GLN A 61 -4.54 -7.26 -13.67
CA GLN A 61 -5.46 -6.71 -12.69
C GLN A 61 -5.56 -7.59 -11.46
N SER A 62 -5.54 -8.90 -11.62
CA SER A 62 -5.54 -9.83 -10.49
C SER A 62 -4.29 -9.68 -9.64
N ASP A 63 -3.11 -9.65 -10.29
CA ASP A 63 -1.84 -9.49 -9.59
C ASP A 63 -1.75 -8.14 -8.87
N LEU A 64 -2.23 -7.08 -9.52
CA LEU A 64 -2.22 -5.76 -8.94
C LEU A 64 -3.19 -5.66 -7.76
N GLY A 65 -4.36 -6.30 -7.87
CA GLY A 65 -5.32 -6.38 -6.77
C GLY A 65 -4.73 -7.08 -5.55
N ASP A 66 -4.00 -8.17 -5.76
CA ASP A 66 -3.31 -8.88 -4.68
C ASP A 66 -2.23 -7.99 -4.04
N ALA A 67 -1.47 -7.26 -4.85
CA ALA A 67 -0.45 -6.35 -4.36
C ALA A 67 -1.06 -5.21 -3.53
N MET A 68 -2.20 -4.68 -3.95
CA MET A 68 -2.89 -3.61 -3.22
C MET A 68 -3.48 -4.11 -1.91
N ALA A 69 -4.00 -5.33 -1.89
CA ALA A 69 -4.48 -5.94 -0.65
C ALA A 69 -3.32 -6.13 0.34
N ALA A 70 -2.17 -6.57 -0.16
CA ALA A 70 -0.96 -6.70 0.65
C ALA A 70 -0.49 -5.34 1.19
N ALA A 71 -0.54 -4.29 0.37
CA ALA A 71 -0.18 -2.93 0.81
C ALA A 71 -1.12 -2.42 1.91
N THR A 72 -2.41 -2.69 1.79
CA THR A 72 -3.39 -2.30 2.81
C THR A 72 -3.13 -3.05 4.12
N ALA A 73 -2.86 -4.35 4.04
CA ALA A 73 -2.52 -5.15 5.22
C ALA A 73 -1.23 -4.67 5.88
N LEU A 74 -0.23 -4.32 5.08
CA LEU A 74 1.03 -3.77 5.58
C LEU A 74 0.82 -2.43 6.28
N SER A 75 0.03 -1.54 5.69
CA SER A 75 -0.29 -0.24 6.29
C SER A 75 -0.97 -0.42 7.64
N THR A 76 -1.93 -1.34 7.75
CA THR A 76 -2.61 -1.65 9.00
C THR A 76 -1.63 -2.19 10.04
N ALA A 77 -0.77 -3.13 9.65
CA ALA A 77 0.23 -3.70 10.56
C ALA A 77 1.21 -2.64 11.07
N VAL A 78 1.63 -1.72 10.21
CA VAL A 78 2.53 -0.63 10.60
C VAL A 78 1.86 0.31 11.59
N ARG A 79 0.58 0.64 11.40
CA ARG A 79 -0.17 1.47 12.34
C ARG A 79 -0.36 0.77 13.69
N GLU A 80 -0.64 -0.53 13.68
CA GLU A 80 -0.75 -1.32 14.91
C GLU A 80 0.58 -1.34 15.65
N ALA A 81 1.69 -1.46 14.95
CA ALA A 81 3.02 -1.39 15.56
C ALA A 81 3.27 -0.02 16.19
N ALA A 82 2.87 1.06 15.52
CA ALA A 82 2.99 2.41 16.06
C ALA A 82 2.21 2.56 17.38
N ASP A 83 0.97 2.07 17.39
CA ASP A 83 0.13 2.10 18.59
C ASP A 83 0.74 1.27 19.72
N GLY A 84 1.29 0.11 19.40
CA GLY A 84 1.99 -0.72 20.38
C GLY A 84 3.20 -0.02 21.00
N TYR A 85 3.99 0.67 20.20
CA TYR A 85 5.13 1.45 20.69
C TYR A 85 4.69 2.61 21.59
N ARG A 86 3.59 3.31 21.22
CA ARG A 86 3.05 4.38 22.05
C ARG A 86 2.57 3.85 23.40
N ASP A 87 1.87 2.72 23.38
CA ASP A 87 1.37 2.12 24.62
C ASP A 87 2.52 1.68 25.52
N ALA A 88 3.59 1.13 24.96
CA ALA A 88 4.77 0.76 25.71
C ALA A 88 5.46 1.97 26.32
N ASP A 89 5.60 3.06 25.55
CA ASP A 89 6.20 4.30 26.03
C ASP A 89 5.37 4.90 27.16
N ASP A 90 4.05 4.88 27.05
CA ASP A 90 3.14 5.38 28.09
C ASP A 90 3.26 4.55 29.37
N ALA A 91 3.35 3.24 29.24
CA ALA A 91 3.51 2.34 30.38
C ALA A 91 4.82 2.61 31.11
N VAL A 92 5.90 2.81 30.39
CA VAL A 92 7.20 3.15 30.97
C VAL A 92 7.15 4.50 31.66
N SER A 93 6.55 5.51 31.04
CA SER A 93 6.37 6.83 31.65
C SER A 93 5.61 6.77 32.94
N ARG A 94 4.53 6.01 32.99
CA ARG A 94 3.75 5.85 34.22
C ARG A 94 4.57 5.16 35.32
N ALA A 95 5.36 4.16 34.94
CA ALA A 95 6.20 3.46 35.91
C ALA A 95 7.26 4.36 36.51
N TRP A 96 7.78 5.32 35.74
CA TRP A 96 8.83 6.23 36.20
C TRP A 96 8.32 7.48 36.92
N SER A 97 7.03 7.75 36.87
CA SER A 97 6.46 8.95 37.48
C SER A 97 6.04 8.74 38.93
N ILE A 98 6.34 7.64 39.53
CA ILE A 98 6.02 7.36 40.96
C ILE A 98 6.98 8.07 41.93
#